data_00da52232f194c8889c86cb2ee5ea023
#
_entry.id   00da52232f194c8889c86cb2ee5ea023
#
_cell.length_a   1.000
_cell.length_b   1.000
_cell.length_c   1.000
_cell.angle_alpha   90.00
_cell.angle_beta   90.00
_cell.angle_gamma   90.00
#
_symmetry.space_group_name_H-M   'P 1'
#
loop_
_entity.id
_entity.type
_entity.pdbx_description
1 polymer ?
#
loop_
_entity_poly.entity_id
_entity_poly.type
_entity_poly.pdbx_seq_one_letter_code
_entity_poly.pdbx_strand_id
1 'polypeptide(L)'
;EGTLAVITKCLLRLVPKPEASLSVLVPYADLKTGIQSVLTILRANANPTAVEFMERKVVALGERFCGVSYPRPDAGSYILLTFDGRSEEVTANAARVRSLALQNGALDFIELSDARQCADIWRVRGALVKAVEAVSEQEPVDIVVPISRTADFIRFINDLEAQSGMQMVSFGHAGDGNVH
;
A
#
# COMPACT_ATOMS: atom_id res chain seq x y z
N GLU A 1 6.99 -1.40 20.66
CA GLU A 1 6.30 -2.11 21.73
C GLU A 1 6.39 -1.37 23.10
N GLY A 2 6.93 -0.15 23.12
CA GLY A 2 6.92 0.70 24.32
C GLY A 2 7.81 0.25 25.47
N THR A 3 8.75 -0.65 25.23
CA THR A 3 9.58 -1.26 26.27
C THR A 3 10.95 -0.60 26.48
N LEU A 4 11.40 0.24 25.56
CA LEU A 4 12.76 0.79 25.58
C LEU A 4 12.87 2.12 26.33
N ALA A 5 11.87 3.00 26.22
CA ALA A 5 11.90 4.33 26.82
C ALA A 5 10.50 4.96 26.88
N VAL A 6 10.38 6.01 27.72
CA VAL A 6 9.24 6.93 27.73
C VAL A 6 9.65 8.24 27.07
N ILE A 7 9.01 8.60 25.98
CA ILE A 7 9.25 9.87 25.27
C ILE A 7 8.44 10.96 25.96
N THR A 8 9.13 11.93 26.60
CA THR A 8 8.50 13.03 27.35
C THR A 8 8.42 14.33 26.56
N LYS A 9 9.31 14.52 25.57
CA LYS A 9 9.35 15.73 24.72
C LYS A 9 9.89 15.37 23.35
N CYS A 10 9.33 15.99 22.29
CA CYS A 10 9.82 15.92 20.94
C CYS A 10 10.05 17.34 20.37
N LEU A 11 11.18 17.54 19.71
CA LEU A 11 11.43 18.71 18.89
C LEU A 11 11.22 18.32 17.43
N LEU A 12 10.18 18.90 16.80
CA LEU A 12 9.81 18.56 15.43
C LEU A 12 10.08 19.74 14.49
N ARG A 13 10.69 19.45 13.35
CA ARG A 13 10.77 20.42 12.26
C ARG A 13 9.45 20.38 11.48
N LEU A 14 8.75 21.49 11.47
CA LEU A 14 7.51 21.63 10.69
C LEU A 14 7.83 21.89 9.22
N VAL A 15 6.98 21.39 8.36
CA VAL A 15 6.97 21.65 6.91
C VAL A 15 5.69 22.40 6.55
N PRO A 16 5.68 23.25 5.50
CA PRO A 16 4.46 23.86 5.01
C PRO A 16 3.41 22.81 4.65
N LYS A 17 2.13 23.12 4.92
CA LYS A 17 1.04 22.26 4.45
C LYS A 17 1.08 22.20 2.91
N PRO A 18 1.00 21.01 2.31
CA PRO A 18 0.95 20.88 0.85
C PRO A 18 -0.27 21.63 0.29
N GLU A 19 -0.10 22.25 -0.88
CA GLU A 19 -1.15 22.95 -1.60
C GLU A 19 -2.20 21.96 -2.13
N ALA A 20 -1.74 20.80 -2.61
CA ALA A 20 -2.57 19.72 -3.11
C ALA A 20 -2.10 18.37 -2.57
N SER A 21 -3.04 17.45 -2.44
CA SER A 21 -2.79 16.04 -2.12
C SER A 21 -3.70 15.18 -3.00
N LEU A 22 -3.15 14.17 -3.64
CA LEU A 22 -3.88 13.21 -4.47
C LEU A 22 -3.50 11.79 -4.08
N SER A 23 -4.48 11.00 -3.67
CA SER A 23 -4.31 9.56 -3.52
C SER A 23 -4.78 8.83 -4.77
N VAL A 24 -4.08 7.75 -5.11
CA VAL A 24 -4.34 6.93 -6.30
C VAL A 24 -4.29 5.47 -5.92
N LEU A 25 -5.29 4.71 -6.35
CA LEU A 25 -5.33 3.26 -6.21
C LEU A 25 -5.00 2.60 -7.55
N VAL A 26 -3.99 1.74 -7.57
CA VAL A 26 -3.51 1.05 -8.76
C VAL A 26 -3.68 -0.45 -8.56
N PRO A 27 -4.70 -1.07 -9.17
CA PRO A 27 -4.93 -2.51 -9.12
C PRO A 27 -4.04 -3.27 -10.12
N TYR A 28 -3.55 -4.45 -9.72
CA TYR A 28 -2.78 -5.38 -10.54
C TYR A 28 -3.38 -6.78 -10.49
N ALA A 29 -3.15 -7.56 -11.56
CA ALA A 29 -3.64 -8.94 -11.63
C ALA A 29 -3.01 -9.84 -10.55
N ASP A 30 -1.77 -9.57 -10.16
CA ASP A 30 -1.03 -10.28 -9.12
C ASP A 30 -0.09 -9.35 -8.35
N LEU A 31 0.32 -9.80 -7.17
CA LEU A 31 1.16 -9.01 -6.28
C LEU A 31 2.60 -8.81 -6.83
N LYS A 32 3.14 -9.81 -7.51
CA LYS A 32 4.50 -9.72 -8.07
C LYS A 32 4.60 -8.57 -9.06
N THR A 33 3.64 -8.49 -9.98
CA THR A 33 3.56 -7.41 -10.98
C THR A 33 3.41 -6.05 -10.30
N GLY A 34 2.54 -5.94 -9.28
CA GLY A 34 2.36 -4.73 -8.50
C GLY A 34 3.65 -4.25 -7.82
N ILE A 35 4.33 -5.12 -7.10
CA ILE A 35 5.60 -4.79 -6.41
C ILE A 35 6.72 -4.44 -7.41
N GLN A 36 6.82 -5.14 -8.53
CA GLN A 36 7.80 -4.80 -9.58
C GLN A 36 7.55 -3.41 -10.18
N SER A 37 6.28 -3.03 -10.34
CA SER A 37 5.89 -1.69 -10.79
C SER A 37 6.35 -0.60 -9.82
N VAL A 38 6.34 -0.85 -8.50
CA VAL A 38 6.81 0.11 -7.50
C VAL A 38 8.25 0.54 -7.75
N LEU A 39 9.16 -0.38 -8.07
CA LEU A 39 10.54 -0.02 -8.38
C LEU A 39 10.65 0.94 -9.56
N THR A 40 9.83 0.75 -10.59
CA THR A 40 9.77 1.64 -11.75
C THR A 40 9.23 3.01 -11.36
N ILE A 41 8.17 3.06 -10.54
CA ILE A 41 7.57 4.30 -10.02
C ILE A 41 8.59 5.10 -9.20
N LEU A 42 9.29 4.46 -8.27
CA LEU A 42 10.28 5.12 -7.43
C LEU A 42 11.47 5.67 -8.25
N ARG A 43 11.91 4.95 -9.28
CA ARG A 43 12.99 5.40 -10.18
C ARG A 43 12.57 6.55 -11.11
N ALA A 44 11.30 6.82 -11.24
CA ALA A 44 10.78 7.88 -12.11
C ALA A 44 10.87 9.28 -11.51
N ASN A 45 11.46 9.44 -10.30
CA ASN A 45 11.52 10.71 -9.57
C ASN A 45 10.15 11.40 -9.37
N ALA A 46 9.10 10.60 -9.27
CA ALA A 46 7.75 11.12 -9.02
C ALA A 46 7.49 11.38 -7.52
N ASN A 47 8.40 10.89 -6.66
CA ASN A 47 8.44 11.12 -5.21
C ASN A 47 7.06 11.05 -4.52
N PRO A 48 6.32 9.94 -4.63
CA PRO A 48 5.09 9.78 -3.88
C PRO A 48 5.38 9.83 -2.37
N THR A 49 4.52 10.49 -1.61
CA THR A 49 4.62 10.63 -0.15
C THR A 49 4.28 9.35 0.57
N ALA A 50 3.43 8.52 -0.03
CA ALA A 50 3.11 7.18 0.45
C ALA A 50 3.09 6.19 -0.71
N VAL A 51 3.59 4.98 -0.47
CA VAL A 51 3.55 3.84 -1.40
C VAL A 51 3.22 2.59 -0.60
N GLU A 52 1.95 2.22 -0.60
CA GLU A 52 1.41 1.09 0.15
C GLU A 52 1.12 -0.07 -0.79
N PHE A 53 1.36 -1.30 -0.37
CA PHE A 53 0.89 -2.47 -1.09
C PHE A 53 -0.05 -3.31 -0.24
N MET A 54 -0.99 -3.99 -0.89
CA MET A 54 -1.95 -4.87 -0.23
C MET A 54 -2.30 -6.04 -1.15
N GLU A 55 -2.25 -7.26 -0.64
CA GLU A 55 -2.81 -8.42 -1.33
C GLU A 55 -4.34 -8.37 -1.32
N ARG A 56 -4.97 -8.91 -2.36
CA ARG A 56 -6.44 -8.98 -2.44
C ARG A 56 -7.05 -9.71 -1.25
N LYS A 57 -6.43 -10.79 -0.77
CA LYS A 57 -6.94 -11.59 0.34
C LYS A 57 -7.08 -10.78 1.63
N VAL A 58 -6.11 -9.92 1.96
CA VAL A 58 -6.20 -9.05 3.14
C VAL A 58 -7.15 -7.87 2.93
N VAL A 59 -7.21 -7.31 1.73
CA VAL A 59 -8.18 -6.27 1.38
C VAL A 59 -9.61 -6.79 1.53
N ALA A 60 -9.89 -8.04 1.14
CA ALA A 60 -11.20 -8.66 1.31
C ALA A 60 -11.63 -8.78 2.79
N LEU A 61 -10.68 -8.99 3.70
CA LEU A 61 -10.94 -8.94 5.14
C LEU A 61 -11.28 -7.51 5.58
N GLY A 62 -10.50 -6.54 5.15
CA GLY A 62 -10.70 -5.13 5.47
C GLY A 62 -12.03 -4.58 4.93
N GLU A 63 -12.42 -4.96 3.71
CA GLU A 63 -13.73 -4.62 3.12
C GLU A 63 -14.88 -5.08 4.00
N ARG A 64 -14.86 -6.35 4.42
CA ARG A 64 -15.88 -6.91 5.31
C ARG A 64 -15.90 -6.22 6.67
N PHE A 65 -14.72 -5.98 7.24
CA PHE A 65 -14.57 -5.33 8.55
C PHE A 65 -15.09 -3.88 8.54
N CYS A 66 -14.82 -3.13 7.47
CA CYS A 66 -15.19 -1.72 7.34
C CYS A 66 -16.56 -1.51 6.68
N GLY A 67 -17.16 -2.53 6.06
CA GLY A 67 -18.41 -2.38 5.28
C GLY A 67 -18.20 -1.52 4.02
N VAL A 68 -17.06 -1.64 3.36
CA VAL A 68 -16.64 -0.85 2.18
C VAL A 68 -16.14 -1.81 1.11
N SER A 69 -16.37 -1.48 -0.15
CA SER A 69 -15.84 -2.25 -1.28
C SER A 69 -14.76 -1.47 -2.02
N TYR A 70 -13.64 -2.13 -2.33
CA TYR A 70 -12.61 -1.58 -3.21
C TYR A 70 -13.05 -1.69 -4.68
N PRO A 71 -12.67 -0.72 -5.52
CA PRO A 71 -12.81 -0.86 -6.95
C PRO A 71 -11.95 -2.02 -7.48
N ARG A 72 -12.36 -2.61 -8.60
CA ARG A 72 -11.67 -3.73 -9.25
C ARG A 72 -11.49 -4.94 -8.31
N PRO A 73 -12.59 -5.58 -7.88
CA PRO A 73 -12.55 -6.76 -7.00
C PRO A 73 -11.88 -7.97 -7.66
N ASP A 74 -11.69 -7.93 -8.97
CA ASP A 74 -10.96 -8.89 -9.80
C ASP A 74 -9.42 -8.77 -9.71
N ALA A 75 -8.91 -7.70 -9.11
CA ALA A 75 -7.48 -7.53 -8.91
C ALA A 75 -6.92 -8.53 -7.87
N GLY A 76 -5.68 -9.00 -8.09
CA GLY A 76 -4.94 -9.83 -7.12
C GLY A 76 -4.20 -9.00 -6.06
N SER A 77 -3.90 -7.74 -6.37
CA SER A 77 -3.25 -6.80 -5.44
C SER A 77 -3.54 -5.36 -5.79
N TYR A 78 -3.21 -4.47 -4.85
CA TYR A 78 -3.33 -3.03 -5.00
C TYR A 78 -2.06 -2.32 -4.52
N ILE A 79 -1.67 -1.30 -5.26
CA ILE A 79 -0.72 -0.29 -4.82
C ILE A 79 -1.50 1.00 -4.57
N LEU A 80 -1.38 1.56 -3.36
CA LEU A 80 -1.99 2.84 -3.00
C LEU A 80 -0.90 3.87 -2.86
N LEU A 81 -0.99 4.93 -3.64
CA LEU A 81 -0.01 6.02 -3.73
C LEU A 81 -0.63 7.30 -3.20
N THR A 82 0.20 8.18 -2.62
CA THR A 82 -0.16 9.58 -2.36
C THR A 82 0.90 10.50 -2.93
N PHE A 83 0.47 11.58 -3.55
CA PHE A 83 1.31 12.67 -4.02
C PHE A 83 0.89 13.94 -3.30
N ASP A 84 1.84 14.61 -2.65
CA ASP A 84 1.65 15.88 -1.95
C ASP A 84 2.61 16.93 -2.51
N GLY A 85 2.18 18.20 -2.55
CA GLY A 85 3.03 19.27 -2.99
C GLY A 85 2.25 20.41 -3.65
N ARG A 86 2.89 21.05 -4.63
CA ARG A 86 2.24 22.06 -5.47
C ARG A 86 1.29 21.40 -6.46
N SER A 87 0.16 22.03 -6.74
CA SER A 87 -0.90 21.45 -7.59
C SER A 87 -0.39 20.96 -8.96
N GLU A 88 0.46 21.74 -9.60
CA GLU A 88 1.07 21.39 -10.90
C GLU A 88 1.98 20.16 -10.80
N GLU A 89 2.79 20.09 -9.75
CA GLU A 89 3.72 18.98 -9.51
C GLU A 89 2.97 17.68 -9.20
N VAL A 90 1.93 17.75 -8.36
CA VAL A 90 1.06 16.61 -8.03
C VAL A 90 0.43 16.05 -9.30
N THR A 91 -0.16 16.92 -10.14
CA THR A 91 -0.79 16.53 -11.41
C THR A 91 0.22 15.91 -12.38
N ALA A 92 1.39 16.53 -12.55
CA ALA A 92 2.43 16.04 -13.45
C ALA A 92 3.00 14.69 -13.00
N ASN A 93 3.23 14.51 -11.69
CA ASN A 93 3.74 13.28 -11.12
C ASN A 93 2.71 12.14 -11.22
N ALA A 94 1.45 12.41 -10.93
CA ALA A 94 0.36 11.44 -11.09
C ALA A 94 0.23 10.98 -12.55
N ALA A 95 0.26 11.91 -13.52
CA ALA A 95 0.20 11.58 -14.95
C ALA A 95 1.39 10.73 -15.40
N ARG A 96 2.61 11.05 -14.91
CA ARG A 96 3.81 10.26 -15.19
C ARG A 96 3.68 8.85 -14.64
N VAL A 97 3.26 8.71 -13.38
CA VAL A 97 3.10 7.41 -12.74
C VAL A 97 1.98 6.60 -13.37
N ARG A 98 0.88 7.24 -13.80
CA ARG A 98 -0.19 6.59 -14.56
C ARG A 98 0.36 5.87 -15.80
N SER A 99 1.14 6.59 -16.60
CA SER A 99 1.72 6.02 -17.83
C SER A 99 2.64 4.83 -17.51
N LEU A 100 3.49 4.97 -16.49
CA LEU A 100 4.39 3.89 -16.07
C LEU A 100 3.64 2.69 -15.50
N ALA A 101 2.66 2.89 -14.63
CA ALA A 101 1.88 1.82 -14.04
C ALA A 101 1.16 0.99 -15.12
N LEU A 102 0.48 1.65 -16.05
CA LEU A 102 -0.20 0.97 -17.15
C LEU A 102 0.76 0.20 -18.06
N GLN A 103 1.92 0.78 -18.39
CA GLN A 103 2.98 0.08 -19.15
C GLN A 103 3.56 -1.13 -18.38
N ASN A 104 3.49 -1.14 -17.06
CA ASN A 104 3.98 -2.21 -16.20
C ASN A 104 2.85 -3.14 -15.70
N GLY A 105 1.74 -3.22 -16.41
CA GLY A 105 0.70 -4.23 -16.20
C GLY A 105 -0.36 -3.86 -15.17
N ALA A 106 -0.50 -2.58 -14.80
CA ALA A 106 -1.64 -2.14 -14.01
C ALA A 106 -2.95 -2.37 -14.78
N LEU A 107 -3.97 -2.90 -14.09
CA LEU A 107 -5.30 -3.10 -14.65
C LEU A 107 -6.05 -1.78 -14.80
N ASP A 108 -5.73 -0.81 -13.95
CA ASP A 108 -6.33 0.52 -13.93
C ASP A 108 -5.44 1.49 -13.14
N PHE A 109 -5.78 2.78 -13.20
CA PHE A 109 -5.17 3.85 -12.39
C PHE A 109 -6.29 4.78 -11.92
N ILE A 110 -6.71 4.61 -10.68
CA ILE A 110 -7.92 5.20 -10.11
C ILE A 110 -7.52 6.38 -9.22
N GLU A 111 -7.72 7.58 -9.71
CA GLU A 111 -7.55 8.80 -8.92
C GLU A 111 -8.71 8.94 -7.92
N LEU A 112 -8.38 9.01 -6.63
CA LEU A 112 -9.35 9.11 -5.54
C LEU A 112 -9.71 10.58 -5.30
N SER A 113 -10.37 11.20 -6.28
CA SER A 113 -10.77 12.61 -6.22
C SER A 113 -12.00 12.87 -5.34
N ASP A 114 -12.84 11.86 -5.15
CA ASP A 114 -13.94 11.92 -4.19
C ASP A 114 -13.42 11.71 -2.77
N ALA A 115 -13.65 12.69 -1.89
CA ALA A 115 -13.12 12.67 -0.53
C ALA A 115 -13.65 11.49 0.31
N ARG A 116 -14.89 11.05 0.08
CA ARG A 116 -15.48 9.91 0.79
C ARG A 116 -14.84 8.60 0.31
N GLN A 117 -14.72 8.43 -1.00
CA GLN A 117 -14.05 7.26 -1.57
C GLN A 117 -12.59 7.17 -1.09
N CYS A 118 -11.86 8.30 -1.11
CA CYS A 118 -10.50 8.37 -0.61
C CYS A 118 -10.42 7.95 0.87
N ALA A 119 -11.28 8.52 1.72
CA ALA A 119 -11.35 8.19 3.13
C ALA A 119 -11.69 6.71 3.37
N ASP A 120 -12.60 6.14 2.59
CA ASP A 120 -12.99 4.73 2.68
C ASP A 120 -11.84 3.79 2.31
N ILE A 121 -11.09 4.10 1.25
CA ILE A 121 -9.91 3.33 0.83
C ILE A 121 -8.84 3.35 1.92
N TRP A 122 -8.50 4.52 2.47
CA TRP A 122 -7.53 4.64 3.54
C TRP A 122 -8.01 4.02 4.85
N ARG A 123 -9.31 4.06 5.15
CA ARG A 123 -9.90 3.40 6.32
C ARG A 123 -9.71 1.90 6.26
N VAL A 124 -9.97 1.27 5.12
CA VAL A 124 -9.69 -0.16 4.92
C VAL A 124 -8.20 -0.45 5.10
N ARG A 125 -7.28 0.34 4.46
CA ARG A 125 -5.83 0.17 4.61
C ARG A 125 -5.40 0.23 6.08
N GLY A 126 -5.92 1.21 6.83
CA GLY A 126 -5.60 1.38 8.25
C GLY A 126 -6.20 0.32 9.17
N ALA A 127 -7.20 -0.41 8.71
CA ALA A 127 -7.91 -1.42 9.51
C ALA A 127 -7.42 -2.85 9.26
N LEU A 128 -6.45 -3.09 8.35
CA LEU A 128 -6.08 -4.45 7.91
C LEU A 128 -5.66 -5.36 9.06
N VAL A 129 -4.83 -4.89 10.00
CA VAL A 129 -4.45 -5.66 11.20
C VAL A 129 -5.69 -6.07 11.99
N LYS A 130 -6.57 -5.11 12.31
CA LYS A 130 -7.80 -5.37 13.07
C LYS A 130 -8.78 -6.28 12.32
N ALA A 131 -8.79 -6.21 10.99
CA ALA A 131 -9.62 -7.07 10.16
C ALA A 131 -9.16 -8.54 10.21
N VAL A 132 -7.85 -8.78 10.32
CA VAL A 132 -7.29 -10.12 10.54
C VAL A 132 -7.59 -10.59 11.96
N GLU A 133 -7.36 -9.75 12.99
CA GLU A 133 -7.68 -10.07 14.40
C GLU A 133 -9.16 -10.43 14.59
N ALA A 134 -10.06 -9.82 13.84
CA ALA A 134 -11.50 -10.09 13.94
C ALA A 134 -11.92 -11.49 13.45
N VAL A 135 -11.06 -12.19 12.71
CA VAL A 135 -11.39 -13.50 12.12
C VAL A 135 -10.51 -14.64 12.65
N SER A 136 -9.34 -14.35 13.19
CA SER A 136 -8.39 -15.36 13.70
C SER A 136 -7.41 -14.75 14.69
N GLU A 137 -6.90 -15.58 15.59
CA GLU A 137 -5.64 -15.26 16.27
C GLU A 137 -4.55 -15.09 15.21
N GLN A 138 -3.65 -14.16 15.44
CA GLN A 138 -2.56 -13.83 14.51
C GLN A 138 -1.22 -13.73 15.23
N GLU A 139 -0.16 -14.06 14.52
CA GLU A 139 1.22 -13.72 14.87
C GLU A 139 1.67 -12.61 13.92
N PRO A 140 1.66 -11.35 14.35
CA PRO A 140 2.06 -10.24 13.51
C PRO A 140 3.57 -10.25 13.30
N VAL A 141 4.00 -10.28 12.05
CA VAL A 141 5.39 -10.18 11.65
C VAL A 141 5.60 -8.84 10.97
N ASP A 142 6.63 -8.13 11.38
CA ASP A 142 7.02 -6.81 10.86
C ASP A 142 8.49 -6.88 10.43
N ILE A 143 8.72 -6.97 9.12
CA ILE A 143 10.04 -7.22 8.52
C ILE A 143 10.36 -6.16 7.48
N VAL A 144 11.60 -5.69 7.49
CA VAL A 144 12.14 -4.83 6.42
C VAL A 144 13.05 -5.66 5.52
N VAL A 145 12.76 -5.63 4.23
CA VAL A 145 13.61 -6.23 3.20
C VAL A 145 14.02 -5.16 2.18
N PRO A 146 15.16 -5.32 1.49
CA PRO A 146 15.48 -4.42 0.38
C PRO A 146 14.31 -4.35 -0.61
N ILE A 147 13.90 -3.15 -1.04
CA ILE A 147 12.73 -2.95 -1.91
C ILE A 147 12.78 -3.85 -3.15
N SER A 148 13.97 -4.05 -3.73
CA SER A 148 14.18 -4.94 -4.88
C SER A 148 13.94 -6.43 -4.58
N ARG A 149 13.87 -6.82 -3.31
CA ARG A 149 13.64 -8.20 -2.87
C ARG A 149 12.24 -8.42 -2.30
N THR A 150 11.44 -7.37 -2.18
CA THR A 150 10.08 -7.47 -1.60
C THR A 150 9.21 -8.47 -2.35
N ALA A 151 9.22 -8.47 -3.69
CA ALA A 151 8.46 -9.42 -4.50
C ALA A 151 8.90 -10.89 -4.28
N ASP A 152 10.22 -11.12 -4.11
CA ASP A 152 10.75 -12.47 -3.83
C ASP A 152 10.36 -12.92 -2.43
N PHE A 153 10.41 -12.01 -1.44
CA PHE A 153 10.02 -12.30 -0.07
C PHE A 153 8.53 -12.67 0.03
N ILE A 154 7.65 -11.88 -0.61
CA ILE A 154 6.20 -12.18 -0.58
C ILE A 154 5.89 -13.48 -1.30
N ARG A 155 6.58 -13.78 -2.41
CA ARG A 155 6.46 -15.10 -3.06
C ARG A 155 6.84 -16.23 -2.09
N PHE A 156 7.95 -16.09 -1.37
CA PHE A 156 8.36 -17.06 -0.34
C PHE A 156 7.29 -17.25 0.73
N ILE A 157 6.65 -16.17 1.21
CA ILE A 157 5.54 -16.24 2.17
C ILE A 157 4.34 -16.99 1.59
N ASN A 158 3.96 -16.72 0.34
CA ASN A 158 2.86 -17.44 -0.32
C ASN A 158 3.18 -18.94 -0.55
N ASP A 159 4.43 -19.26 -0.87
CA ASP A 159 4.89 -20.65 -0.98
C ASP A 159 4.85 -21.37 0.39
N LEU A 160 5.23 -20.66 1.45
CA LEU A 160 5.17 -21.16 2.83
C LEU A 160 3.71 -21.39 3.29
N GLU A 161 2.80 -20.48 2.96
CA GLU A 161 1.35 -20.65 3.16
C GLU A 161 0.85 -21.94 2.52
N ALA A 162 1.20 -22.16 1.25
CA ALA A 162 0.79 -23.37 0.51
C ALA A 162 1.35 -24.67 1.11
N GLN A 163 2.57 -24.63 1.68
CA GLN A 163 3.22 -25.80 2.28
C GLN A 163 2.71 -26.10 3.70
N SER A 164 2.48 -25.06 4.50
CA SER A 164 2.11 -25.22 5.90
C SER A 164 0.60 -25.34 6.15
N GLY A 165 -0.22 -24.89 5.19
CA GLY A 165 -1.67 -24.75 5.36
C GLY A 165 -2.09 -23.64 6.31
N MET A 166 -1.15 -22.85 6.85
CA MET A 166 -1.44 -21.66 7.64
C MET A 166 -1.81 -20.50 6.71
N GLN A 167 -2.86 -19.77 7.03
CA GLN A 167 -3.23 -18.57 6.26
C GLN A 167 -2.21 -17.45 6.54
N MET A 168 -1.62 -16.92 5.47
CA MET A 168 -0.69 -15.82 5.52
C MET A 168 -1.20 -14.70 4.61
N VAL A 169 -1.22 -13.47 5.11
CA VAL A 169 -1.62 -12.28 4.35
C VAL A 169 -0.51 -11.26 4.43
N SER A 170 -0.26 -10.55 3.32
CA SER A 170 0.80 -9.56 3.26
C SER A 170 0.27 -8.20 2.81
N PHE A 171 0.74 -7.17 3.48
CA PHE A 171 0.57 -5.77 3.13
C PHE A 171 1.72 -4.97 3.72
N GLY A 172 1.90 -3.72 3.34
CA GLY A 172 3.00 -2.93 3.91
C GLY A 172 3.36 -1.70 3.11
N HIS A 173 4.53 -1.17 3.44
CA HIS A 173 5.05 0.06 2.85
C HIS A 173 6.03 -0.29 1.72
N ALA A 174 5.52 -0.35 0.49
CA ALA A 174 6.35 -0.73 -0.66
C ALA A 174 7.44 0.30 -0.99
N GLY A 175 7.32 1.52 -0.46
CA GLY A 175 8.30 2.60 -0.65
C GLY A 175 9.59 2.43 0.14
N ASP A 176 9.59 1.65 1.22
CA ASP A 176 10.76 1.44 2.08
C ASP A 176 11.09 -0.04 2.33
N GLY A 177 10.26 -0.96 1.81
CA GLY A 177 10.48 -2.39 1.92
C GLY A 177 9.96 -3.02 3.22
N ASN A 178 9.16 -2.28 3.99
CA ASN A 178 8.52 -2.80 5.19
C ASN A 178 7.31 -3.67 4.81
N VAL A 179 7.28 -4.89 5.34
CA VAL A 179 6.25 -5.91 5.07
C VAL A 179 5.66 -6.39 6.39
N HIS A 180 4.35 -6.29 6.46
CA HIS A 180 3.54 -6.85 7.55
C HIS A 180 2.90 -8.14 7.10
#